data_bc3409636cc88e340ebe0f5e96e6b236
#
_entry.id   bc3409636cc88e340ebe0f5e96e6b236
#
_cell.length_a   1.000
_cell.length_b   1.000
_cell.length_c   1.000
_cell.angle_alpha   90.00
_cell.angle_beta   90.00
_cell.angle_gamma   90.00
#
_symmetry.space_group_name_H-M   'P 1'
#
loop_
_entity.id
_entity.type
_entity.pdbx_description
1 polymer ?
#
loop_
_entity_poly.entity_id
_entity_poly.type
_entity_poly.pdbx_seq_one_letter_code
_entity_poly.pdbx_strand_id
1 'polypeptide(L)'
;SDFHSTDVRELLYDCLRGTEHLAQQRNLRITPIFDDDPVTVSCDEIHLRRAFTNIITNALRYAKEEIIIECRQEKGKAVIRIRDDGEGIAPELLPHIFDRFFSTRKGGAGVGLALTKEIVSLHRGTVHASNDGGAVFEIILPIG
;
A
#
# COMPACT_ATOMS: atom_id res chain seq x y z
N SER A 1 -10.66 19.12 -0.47
CA SER A 1 -9.43 18.34 -0.52
C SER A 1 -8.24 19.27 -0.65
N ASP A 2 -7.18 18.95 0.03
CA ASP A 2 -6.07 19.83 0.25
C ASP A 2 -4.81 19.19 -0.38
N PHE A 3 -4.63 19.43 -1.67
CA PHE A 3 -3.55 18.81 -2.44
C PHE A 3 -2.28 19.64 -2.40
N HIS A 4 -1.18 18.97 -2.09
CA HIS A 4 0.15 19.58 -2.05
C HIS A 4 1.17 18.69 -2.75
N SER A 5 2.24 19.32 -3.23
CA SER A 5 3.37 18.59 -3.80
C SER A 5 4.11 17.88 -2.67
N THR A 6 4.20 16.57 -2.74
CA THR A 6 4.70 15.74 -1.65
C THR A 6 5.64 14.67 -2.19
N ASP A 7 6.75 14.48 -1.50
CA ASP A 7 7.63 13.32 -1.76
C ASP A 7 6.99 12.10 -1.08
N VAL A 8 6.46 11.19 -1.87
CA VAL A 8 5.74 10.03 -1.31
C VAL A 8 6.65 9.08 -0.53
N ARG A 9 7.98 9.16 -0.73
CA ARG A 9 8.89 8.37 0.09
C ARG A 9 8.79 8.78 1.56
N GLU A 10 8.71 10.08 1.83
CA GLU A 10 8.56 10.58 3.20
C GLU A 10 7.23 10.18 3.80
N LEU A 11 6.18 10.19 3.00
CA LEU A 11 4.86 9.76 3.44
C LEU A 11 4.86 8.29 3.83
N LEU A 12 5.54 7.46 3.02
CA LEU A 12 5.69 6.04 3.33
C LEU A 12 6.51 5.82 4.60
N TYR A 13 7.58 6.58 4.81
CA TYR A 13 8.35 6.49 6.06
C TYR A 13 7.49 6.84 7.26
N ASP A 14 6.63 7.84 7.15
CA ASP A 14 5.69 8.16 8.23
C ASP A 14 4.79 6.97 8.57
N CYS A 15 4.29 6.29 7.52
CA CYS A 15 3.45 5.12 7.70
C CYS A 15 4.23 3.98 8.38
N LEU A 16 5.49 3.81 8.02
CA LEU A 16 6.34 2.78 8.63
C LEU A 16 6.59 3.08 10.10
N ARG A 17 6.82 4.33 10.45
CA ARG A 17 6.97 4.70 11.86
C ARG A 17 5.68 4.40 12.64
N GLY A 18 4.54 4.68 12.04
CA GLY A 18 3.24 4.43 12.68
C GLY A 18 2.89 2.96 12.84
N THR A 19 3.51 2.08 12.06
CA THR A 19 3.23 0.63 12.09
C THR A 19 4.36 -0.18 12.70
N GLU A 20 5.44 0.46 13.13
CA GLU A 20 6.63 -0.21 13.65
C GLU A 20 6.31 -1.14 14.82
N HIS A 21 5.48 -0.69 15.74
CA HIS A 21 5.11 -1.47 16.91
C HIS A 21 4.38 -2.77 16.51
N LEU A 22 3.49 -2.69 15.55
CA LEU A 22 2.78 -3.88 15.04
C LEU A 22 3.75 -4.88 14.41
N ALA A 23 4.72 -4.36 13.64
CA ALA A 23 5.73 -5.22 13.01
C ALA A 23 6.58 -5.92 14.08
N GLN A 24 6.98 -5.19 15.11
CA GLN A 24 7.77 -5.77 16.20
C GLN A 24 6.99 -6.86 16.95
N GLN A 25 5.72 -6.63 17.22
CA GLN A 25 4.90 -7.62 17.91
C GLN A 25 4.77 -8.92 17.12
N ARG A 26 4.84 -8.84 15.81
CA ARG A 26 4.73 -9.99 14.91
C ARG A 26 6.10 -10.54 14.48
N ASN A 27 7.19 -9.96 14.95
CA ASN A 27 8.56 -10.30 14.53
C ASN A 27 8.74 -10.21 13.02
N LEU A 28 8.15 -9.18 12.41
CA LEU A 28 8.24 -8.97 10.97
C LEU A 28 9.29 -7.92 10.65
N ARG A 29 10.06 -8.16 9.57
CA ARG A 29 10.95 -7.15 9.02
C ARG A 29 10.20 -6.36 7.97
N ILE A 30 10.42 -5.04 7.96
CA ILE A 30 9.93 -4.19 6.88
C ILE A 30 11.15 -3.60 6.19
N THR A 31 11.27 -3.86 4.90
CA THR A 31 12.43 -3.45 4.11
C THR A 31 12.00 -2.43 3.06
N PRO A 32 12.32 -1.14 3.24
CA PRO A 32 12.05 -0.15 2.21
C PRO A 32 13.13 -0.21 1.11
N ILE A 33 12.69 -0.16 -0.13
CA ILE A 33 13.57 -0.08 -1.30
C ILE A 33 13.06 1.11 -2.12
N PHE A 34 13.59 2.28 -1.82
CA PHE A 34 13.12 3.53 -2.40
C PHE A 34 14.17 4.11 -3.33
N ASP A 35 13.72 4.81 -4.37
CA ASP A 35 14.60 5.60 -5.21
C ASP A 35 15.41 6.58 -4.35
N ASP A 36 16.63 6.89 -4.79
CA ASP A 36 17.49 7.85 -4.10
C ASP A 36 16.94 9.27 -4.19
N ASP A 37 16.29 9.57 -5.30
CA ASP A 37 15.72 10.90 -5.55
C ASP A 37 14.27 10.99 -5.09
N PRO A 38 13.79 12.19 -4.78
CA PRO A 38 12.39 12.38 -4.42
C PRO A 38 11.44 11.87 -5.49
N VAL A 39 10.33 11.28 -5.04
CA VAL A 39 9.25 10.84 -5.92
C VAL A 39 8.05 11.72 -5.57
N THR A 40 7.88 12.79 -6.33
CA THR A 40 6.95 13.86 -5.98
C THR A 40 5.63 13.75 -6.72
N VAL A 41 4.55 13.76 -5.96
CA VAL A 41 3.19 13.76 -6.51
C VAL A 41 2.39 14.88 -5.85
N SER A 42 1.36 15.35 -6.54
CA SER A 42 0.37 16.25 -5.95
C SER A 42 -0.65 15.37 -5.25
N CYS A 43 -0.79 15.50 -3.94
CA CYS A 43 -1.67 14.63 -3.19
C CYS A 43 -2.24 15.30 -1.95
N ASP A 44 -3.34 14.73 -1.48
CA ASP A 44 -3.90 15.00 -0.17
C ASP A 44 -3.19 14.06 0.80
N GLU A 45 -2.24 14.57 1.57
CA GLU A 45 -1.36 13.75 2.40
C GLU A 45 -2.11 12.92 3.43
N ILE A 46 -3.15 13.49 4.03
CA ILE A 46 -3.91 12.78 5.07
C ILE A 46 -4.58 11.54 4.48
N HIS A 47 -5.22 11.71 3.33
CA HIS A 47 -5.91 10.61 2.68
C HIS A 47 -4.94 9.60 2.10
N LEU A 48 -3.88 10.06 1.44
CA LEU A 48 -2.93 9.13 0.82
C LEU A 48 -2.17 8.33 1.89
N ARG A 49 -1.82 8.97 3.01
CA ARG A 49 -1.22 8.25 4.14
C ARG A 49 -2.16 7.14 4.62
N ARG A 50 -3.45 7.42 4.68
CA ARG A 50 -4.44 6.42 5.08
C ARG A 50 -4.48 5.24 4.13
N ALA A 51 -4.43 5.52 2.82
CA ALA A 51 -4.41 4.46 1.81
C ALA A 51 -3.16 3.57 1.97
N PHE A 52 -2.00 4.18 2.12
CA PHE A 52 -0.76 3.43 2.33
C PHE A 52 -0.81 2.61 3.62
N THR A 53 -1.26 3.22 4.71
CA THR A 53 -1.35 2.52 6.00
C THR A 53 -2.30 1.33 5.91
N ASN A 54 -3.41 1.46 5.21
CA ASN A 54 -4.35 0.36 5.04
C ASN A 54 -3.70 -0.84 4.35
N ILE A 55 -2.90 -0.60 3.32
CA ILE A 55 -2.22 -1.69 2.62
C ILE A 55 -1.09 -2.27 3.48
N ILE A 56 -0.33 -1.41 4.15
CA ILE A 56 0.77 -1.87 5.01
C ILE A 56 0.23 -2.73 6.15
N THR A 57 -0.84 -2.30 6.82
CA THR A 57 -1.41 -3.09 7.91
C THR A 57 -2.00 -4.40 7.40
N ASN A 58 -2.55 -4.40 6.18
CA ASN A 58 -3.00 -5.64 5.56
C ASN A 58 -1.80 -6.59 5.36
N ALA A 59 -0.68 -6.09 4.84
CA ALA A 59 0.52 -6.89 4.67
C ALA A 59 1.05 -7.41 6.00
N LEU A 60 1.03 -6.58 7.05
CA LEU A 60 1.45 -7.01 8.39
C LEU A 60 0.61 -8.16 8.94
N ARG A 61 -0.67 -8.21 8.55
CA ARG A 61 -1.56 -9.27 9.00
C ARG A 61 -1.21 -10.62 8.38
N TYR A 62 -0.74 -10.63 7.14
CA TYR A 62 -0.56 -11.87 6.39
C TYR A 62 0.89 -12.28 6.17
N ALA A 63 1.84 -11.39 6.37
CA ALA A 63 3.25 -11.72 6.19
C ALA A 63 3.70 -12.79 7.16
N LYS A 64 4.67 -13.58 6.73
CA LYS A 64 5.31 -14.61 7.56
C LYS A 64 6.54 -14.06 8.25
N GLU A 65 7.42 -13.39 7.50
CA GLU A 65 8.69 -12.86 8.02
C GLU A 65 9.01 -11.46 7.54
N GLU A 66 8.63 -11.10 6.31
CA GLU A 66 9.09 -9.86 5.70
C GLU A 66 8.05 -9.19 4.84
N ILE A 67 8.08 -7.85 4.88
CA ILE A 67 7.33 -6.99 3.95
C ILE A 67 8.36 -6.12 3.24
N ILE A 68 8.29 -6.07 1.92
CA ILE A 68 9.14 -5.20 1.10
C ILE A 68 8.26 -4.09 0.55
N ILE A 69 8.69 -2.85 0.73
CA ILE A 69 7.98 -1.69 0.20
C ILE A 69 8.89 -0.99 -0.78
N GLU A 70 8.47 -0.95 -2.04
CA GLU A 70 9.20 -0.29 -3.11
C GLU A 70 8.53 1.03 -3.45
N CYS A 71 9.34 2.05 -3.72
CA CYS A 71 8.85 3.34 -4.18
C CYS A 71 9.81 3.84 -5.26
N ARG A 72 9.31 3.92 -6.49
CA ARG A 72 10.12 4.27 -7.65
C ARG A 72 9.38 5.23 -8.54
N GLN A 73 10.13 6.02 -9.27
CA GLN A 73 9.61 6.78 -10.39
C GLN A 73 9.90 6.00 -11.66
N GLU A 74 8.88 5.60 -12.38
CA GLU A 74 8.99 4.84 -13.63
C GLU A 74 8.11 5.48 -14.69
N LYS A 75 8.70 5.86 -15.83
CA LYS A 75 7.94 6.37 -16.99
C LYS A 75 6.96 7.50 -16.63
N GLY A 76 7.41 8.43 -15.80
CA GLY A 76 6.59 9.57 -15.39
C GLY A 76 5.51 9.25 -14.38
N LYS A 77 5.62 8.12 -13.72
CA LYS A 77 4.66 7.70 -12.69
C LYS A 77 5.39 7.38 -11.39
N ALA A 78 4.70 7.58 -10.29
CA ALA A 78 5.16 7.07 -9.00
C ALA A 78 4.58 5.66 -8.86
N VAL A 79 5.46 4.68 -8.64
CA VAL A 79 5.06 3.27 -8.49
C VAL A 79 5.42 2.83 -7.09
N ILE A 80 4.42 2.45 -6.32
CA ILE A 80 4.60 1.96 -4.96
C ILE A 80 4.13 0.51 -4.92
N ARG A 81 5.02 -0.41 -4.53
CA ARG A 81 4.67 -1.83 -4.36
C ARG A 81 4.86 -2.23 -2.92
N ILE A 82 3.85 -2.86 -2.37
CA ILE A 82 3.89 -3.39 -1.00
C ILE A 82 3.72 -4.90 -1.14
N ARG A 83 4.78 -5.63 -0.79
CA ARG A 83 4.90 -7.06 -1.02
C ARG A 83 5.05 -7.78 0.31
N ASP A 84 4.25 -8.82 0.52
CA ASP A 84 4.45 -9.69 1.67
C ASP A 84 4.90 -11.07 1.20
N ASP A 85 5.33 -11.89 2.15
CA ASP A 85 5.77 -13.26 1.90
C ASP A 85 4.77 -14.28 2.44
N GLY A 86 3.52 -13.87 2.56
CA GLY A 86 2.45 -14.73 3.05
C GLY A 86 1.94 -15.72 2.00
N GLU A 87 0.78 -16.28 2.29
CA GLU A 87 0.18 -17.29 1.40
C GLU A 87 -0.36 -16.72 0.10
N GLY A 88 -0.44 -15.39 0.01
CA GLY A 88 -1.05 -14.75 -1.14
C GLY A 88 -2.58 -14.73 -1.04
N ILE A 89 -3.20 -14.26 -2.09
CA ILE A 89 -4.65 -14.12 -2.19
C ILE A 89 -5.17 -15.19 -3.13
N ALA A 90 -6.20 -15.91 -2.70
CA ALA A 90 -6.81 -16.93 -3.55
C ALA A 90 -7.20 -16.30 -4.89
N PRO A 91 -6.88 -16.93 -6.03
CA PRO A 91 -7.14 -16.33 -7.34
C PRO A 91 -8.59 -15.93 -7.56
N GLU A 92 -9.51 -16.72 -7.04
CA GLU A 92 -10.96 -16.43 -7.17
C GLU A 92 -11.37 -15.19 -6.37
N LEU A 93 -10.59 -14.78 -5.37
CA LEU A 93 -10.89 -13.60 -4.56
C LEU A 93 -10.26 -12.33 -5.10
N LEU A 94 -9.17 -12.44 -5.87
CA LEU A 94 -8.45 -11.27 -6.39
C LEU A 94 -9.36 -10.23 -7.06
N PRO A 95 -10.34 -10.62 -7.91
CA PRO A 95 -11.21 -9.63 -8.55
C PRO A 95 -12.11 -8.88 -7.57
N HIS A 96 -12.26 -9.35 -6.35
CA HIS A 96 -13.26 -8.85 -5.39
C HIS A 96 -12.66 -8.14 -4.19
N ILE A 97 -11.35 -8.17 -3.99
CA ILE A 97 -10.77 -7.68 -2.73
C ILE A 97 -10.92 -6.19 -2.49
N PHE A 98 -11.18 -5.41 -3.55
CA PHE A 98 -11.44 -3.98 -3.43
C PHE A 98 -12.93 -3.65 -3.42
N ASP A 99 -13.80 -4.65 -3.50
CA ASP A 99 -15.23 -4.44 -3.44
C ASP A 99 -15.62 -3.96 -2.04
N ARG A 100 -16.60 -3.07 -1.98
CA ARG A 100 -17.11 -2.58 -0.70
C ARG A 100 -17.66 -3.76 0.11
N PHE A 101 -17.31 -3.80 1.40
CA PHE A 101 -17.73 -4.83 2.35
C PHE A 101 -17.13 -6.22 2.09
N PHE A 102 -16.22 -6.35 1.12
CA PHE A 102 -15.51 -7.60 0.93
C PHE A 102 -14.63 -7.90 2.14
N SER A 103 -14.62 -9.15 2.60
CA SER A 103 -13.76 -9.58 3.69
C SER A 103 -13.47 -11.07 3.52
N THR A 104 -12.19 -11.46 3.63
CA THR A 104 -11.79 -12.85 3.60
C THR A 104 -11.96 -13.51 4.96
N ARG A 105 -12.28 -12.72 5.98
CA ARG A 105 -12.43 -13.19 7.35
C ARG A 105 -13.36 -12.25 8.09
N LYS A 106 -13.95 -12.79 9.15
CA LYS A 106 -14.88 -12.04 9.97
C LYS A 106 -14.20 -10.81 10.56
N GLY A 107 -14.80 -9.65 10.37
CA GLY A 107 -14.23 -8.38 10.81
C GLY A 107 -12.99 -7.96 10.06
N GLY A 108 -12.78 -8.50 8.86
CA GLY A 108 -11.57 -8.29 8.08
C GLY A 108 -11.48 -6.95 7.39
N ALA A 109 -10.51 -6.84 6.50
CA ALA A 109 -10.00 -5.59 5.94
C ALA A 109 -10.76 -5.05 4.73
N GLY A 110 -11.90 -5.64 4.38
CA GLY A 110 -12.61 -5.27 3.15
C GLY A 110 -12.92 -3.79 3.03
N VAL A 111 -13.32 -3.15 4.13
CA VAL A 111 -13.64 -1.72 4.11
C VAL A 111 -12.38 -0.89 3.86
N GLY A 112 -11.25 -1.29 4.44
CA GLY A 112 -9.99 -0.59 4.26
C GLY A 112 -9.48 -0.65 2.83
N LEU A 113 -9.59 -1.79 2.16
CA LEU A 113 -9.14 -1.92 0.77
C LEU A 113 -10.06 -1.18 -0.20
N ALA A 114 -11.37 -1.22 0.02
CA ALA A 114 -12.30 -0.44 -0.79
C ALA A 114 -12.02 1.06 -0.67
N LEU A 115 -11.78 1.53 0.55
CA LEU A 115 -11.43 2.93 0.80
C LEU A 115 -10.10 3.29 0.14
N THR A 116 -9.12 2.39 0.19
CA THR A 116 -7.84 2.59 -0.47
C THR A 116 -8.03 2.81 -1.97
N LYS A 117 -8.82 1.98 -2.62
CA LYS A 117 -9.10 2.14 -4.05
C LYS A 117 -9.78 3.47 -4.34
N GLU A 118 -10.71 3.86 -3.49
CA GLU A 118 -11.41 5.13 -3.63
C GLU A 118 -10.43 6.31 -3.52
N ILE A 119 -9.57 6.29 -2.52
CA ILE A 119 -8.56 7.34 -2.34
C ILE A 119 -7.62 7.42 -3.53
N VAL A 120 -7.10 6.27 -3.96
CA VAL A 120 -6.17 6.21 -5.10
C VAL A 120 -6.84 6.75 -6.37
N SER A 121 -8.11 6.42 -6.58
CA SER A 121 -8.88 6.93 -7.72
C SER A 121 -9.04 8.44 -7.67
N LEU A 122 -9.27 9.00 -6.50
CA LEU A 122 -9.34 10.46 -6.32
C LEU A 122 -8.02 11.15 -6.67
N HIS A 123 -6.92 10.42 -6.57
CA HIS A 123 -5.58 10.90 -6.95
C HIS A 123 -5.24 10.58 -8.41
N ARG A 124 -6.22 10.14 -9.20
CA ARG A 124 -6.04 9.75 -10.61
C ARG A 124 -5.06 8.60 -10.79
N GLY A 125 -4.94 7.78 -9.77
CA GLY A 125 -4.08 6.61 -9.78
C GLY A 125 -4.85 5.32 -9.92
N THR A 126 -4.11 4.23 -9.89
CA THR A 126 -4.66 2.87 -9.92
C THR A 126 -4.07 2.05 -8.80
N VAL A 127 -4.83 1.09 -8.32
CA VAL A 127 -4.33 0.08 -7.38
C VAL A 127 -4.65 -1.30 -7.94
N HIS A 128 -3.66 -2.19 -7.87
CA HIS A 128 -3.76 -3.53 -8.42
C HIS A 128 -3.16 -4.52 -7.41
N ALA A 129 -3.77 -5.68 -7.30
CA ALA A 129 -3.27 -6.75 -6.45
C ALA A 129 -2.97 -7.98 -7.29
N SER A 130 -1.90 -8.68 -6.90
CA SER A 130 -1.48 -9.92 -7.56
C SER A 130 -0.73 -10.77 -6.54
N ASN A 131 -0.27 -11.93 -6.98
CA ASN A 131 0.54 -12.83 -6.17
C ASN A 131 1.90 -13.02 -6.82
N ASP A 132 2.95 -13.00 -5.99
CA ASP A 132 4.30 -13.30 -6.42
C ASP A 132 5.10 -13.71 -5.18
N GLY A 133 4.96 -14.98 -4.78
CA GLY A 133 5.55 -15.47 -3.54
C GLY A 133 4.89 -14.88 -2.29
N GLY A 134 3.68 -14.40 -2.41
CA GLY A 134 2.88 -13.69 -1.42
C GLY A 134 2.03 -12.67 -2.14
N ALA A 135 1.33 -11.82 -1.41
CA ALA A 135 0.51 -10.79 -2.03
C ALA A 135 1.37 -9.59 -2.44
N VAL A 136 1.03 -8.98 -3.56
CA VAL A 136 1.66 -7.76 -4.06
C VAL A 136 0.55 -6.74 -4.33
N PHE A 137 0.65 -5.59 -3.67
CA PHE A 137 -0.24 -4.46 -3.95
C PHE A 137 0.59 -3.37 -4.63
N GLU A 138 0.12 -2.93 -5.78
CA GLU A 138 0.81 -1.90 -6.55
C GLU A 138 -0.09 -0.68 -6.71
N ILE A 139 0.42 0.48 -6.28
CA ILE A 139 -0.25 1.77 -6.47
C ILE A 139 0.57 2.55 -7.48
N ILE A 140 -0.10 3.08 -8.51
CA ILE A 140 0.52 3.93 -9.52
C ILE A 140 -0.16 5.28 -9.48
N LEU A 141 0.63 6.34 -9.31
CA LEU A 141 0.14 7.71 -9.21
C LEU A 141 0.83 8.58 -10.27
N PRO A 142 0.10 9.54 -10.85
CA PRO A 142 0.76 10.49 -11.77
C PRO A 142 1.75 11.37 -11.02
N ILE A 143 2.88 11.67 -11.68
CA ILE A 143 3.89 12.59 -11.18
C ILE A 143 3.46 14.02 -11.53
N GLY A 144 3.71 14.94 -10.62
CA GLY A 144 3.44 16.35 -10.92
C GLY A 144 3.04 17.19 -9.73
#